data_b13400fb5c149e225b5c5885b9a8d9c9
#
_entry.id   b13400fb5c149e225b5c5885b9a8d9c9
#
_cell.length_a   1.000
_cell.length_b   1.000
_cell.length_c   1.000
_cell.angle_alpha   90.00
_cell.angle_beta   90.00
_cell.angle_gamma   90.00
#
_symmetry.space_group_name_H-M   'P 1'
#
loop_
_entity.id
_entity.type
_entity.pdbx_description
1 polymer ?
#
loop_
_entity_poly.entity_id
_entity_poly.type
_entity_poly.pdbx_seq_one_letter_code
_entity_poly.pdbx_strand_id
1 'polypeptide(L)'
;MYVYLKRELQAFTKEKYEKAFSSYFFTDSTEEFLLDFAFWLKERGIRNGNKAGLTHKLRLLRAVCRQAEKKEMYGVNMDNFLCLGDDINWPETTSRAVPETVIAKIANVDRTLFTKKEQLHLDLFLFSYYTGGMANVDVCNLTWDLVQEDRIVYERIKFPKTAKPELLSKAKAIMNKYRGQSYGNYVFPVFTHKHTTTSKKTTRVKQISTRLSQTLTKACKMLRIKENITWYSARGSFISKMVDAGNNPYVVAEMAGNSPLTIYKHYYKNTKREEIKRQMEEMF
;
A
#
# COMPACT_ATOMS: atom_id res chain seq x y z
N MET A 1 -8.40 11.93 7.31
CA MET A 1 -7.30 12.54 6.55
C MET A 1 -7.22 14.03 6.85
N TYR A 2 -8.21 14.85 6.49
CA TYR A 2 -8.24 16.31 6.76
C TYR A 2 -8.18 16.69 8.25
N VAL A 3 -8.72 15.87 9.16
CA VAL A 3 -8.62 16.09 10.61
C VAL A 3 -7.15 16.11 11.08
N TYR A 4 -6.31 15.26 10.50
CA TYR A 4 -4.87 15.27 10.83
C TYR A 4 -4.19 16.53 10.27
N LEU A 5 -4.49 16.92 9.02
CA LEU A 5 -3.96 18.18 8.46
C LEU A 5 -4.35 19.37 9.34
N LYS A 6 -5.63 19.45 9.76
CA LYS A 6 -6.09 20.54 10.66
C LYS A 6 -5.28 20.57 11.96
N ARG A 7 -5.03 19.42 12.59
CA ARG A 7 -4.21 19.35 13.82
C ARG A 7 -2.76 19.81 13.58
N GLU A 8 -2.16 19.43 12.45
CA GLU A 8 -0.81 19.88 12.10
C GLU A 8 -0.77 21.40 11.87
N LEU A 9 -1.74 21.96 11.16
CA LEU A 9 -1.84 23.41 10.97
C LEU A 9 -2.08 24.15 12.29
N GLN A 10 -2.92 23.63 13.18
CA GLN A 10 -3.13 24.19 14.52
C GLN A 10 -1.84 24.20 15.36
N ALA A 11 -1.07 23.11 15.31
CA ALA A 11 0.22 23.03 16.01
C ALA A 11 1.23 24.02 15.40
N PHE A 12 1.35 24.03 14.08
CA PHE A 12 2.25 24.89 13.34
C PHE A 12 2.00 26.38 13.62
N THR A 13 0.75 26.85 13.47
CA THR A 13 0.42 28.28 13.65
C THR A 13 0.60 28.73 15.09
N LYS A 14 0.35 27.86 16.05
CA LYS A 14 0.59 28.12 17.48
C LYS A 14 2.08 28.20 17.79
N GLU A 15 2.88 27.28 17.23
CA GLU A 15 4.30 27.16 17.53
C GLU A 15 5.14 28.23 16.80
N LYS A 16 4.81 28.51 15.53
CA LYS A 16 5.58 29.44 14.69
C LYS A 16 5.14 30.90 14.82
N TYR A 17 3.82 31.13 14.95
CA TYR A 17 3.25 32.49 14.89
C TYR A 17 2.49 32.90 16.16
N GLU A 18 2.42 32.01 17.16
CA GLU A 18 1.69 32.23 18.42
C GLU A 18 0.20 32.56 18.22
N LYS A 19 -0.37 32.15 17.06
CA LYS A 19 -1.76 32.43 16.67
C LYS A 19 -2.60 31.16 16.58
N ALA A 20 -3.89 31.29 16.91
CA ALA A 20 -4.84 30.20 16.72
C ALA A 20 -5.14 30.01 15.22
N PHE A 21 -5.10 28.78 14.71
CA PHE A 21 -5.42 28.49 13.29
C PHE A 21 -6.83 28.95 12.88
N SER A 22 -7.75 29.06 13.82
CA SER A 22 -9.11 29.57 13.57
C SER A 22 -9.18 31.02 13.14
N SER A 23 -8.11 31.80 13.34
CA SER A 23 -8.01 33.21 12.90
C SER A 23 -7.41 33.37 11.50
N TYR A 24 -7.06 32.26 10.84
CA TYR A 24 -6.49 32.28 9.48
C TYR A 24 -7.58 32.20 8.41
N PHE A 25 -7.40 33.01 7.37
CA PHE A 25 -8.22 33.03 6.16
C PHE A 25 -7.41 32.50 4.96
N PHE A 26 -8.05 32.35 3.81
CA PHE A 26 -7.34 31.92 2.60
C PHE A 26 -6.31 32.96 2.11
N THR A 27 -6.51 34.24 2.42
CA THR A 27 -5.54 35.31 2.19
C THR A 27 -4.22 35.08 2.90
N ASP A 28 -4.22 34.38 4.03
CA ASP A 28 -3.02 34.10 4.81
C ASP A 28 -2.22 32.91 4.26
N SER A 29 -2.75 32.20 3.26
CA SER A 29 -2.04 31.11 2.56
C SER A 29 -1.03 31.68 1.55
N THR A 30 -0.14 32.57 2.03
CA THR A 30 0.94 33.18 1.25
C THR A 30 2.04 32.18 0.93
N GLU A 31 2.94 32.52 0.01
CA GLU A 31 4.15 31.73 -0.27
C GLU A 31 4.98 31.51 0.99
N GLU A 32 5.18 32.56 1.78
CA GLU A 32 5.93 32.51 3.04
C GLU A 32 5.29 31.51 4.02
N PHE A 33 3.97 31.60 4.22
CA PHE A 33 3.25 30.64 5.07
C PHE A 33 3.42 29.19 4.60
N LEU A 34 3.35 28.94 3.28
CA LEU A 34 3.49 27.61 2.72
C LEU A 34 4.91 27.07 2.85
N LEU A 35 5.94 27.90 2.64
CA LEU A 35 7.34 27.55 2.83
C LEU A 35 7.65 27.28 4.31
N ASP A 36 7.18 28.13 5.21
CA ASP A 36 7.34 27.95 6.65
C ASP A 36 6.67 26.66 7.13
N PHE A 37 5.48 26.37 6.64
CA PHE A 37 4.79 25.11 6.97
C PHE A 37 5.54 23.88 6.42
N ALA A 38 6.07 23.96 5.20
CA ALA A 38 6.87 22.88 4.63
C ALA A 38 8.17 22.67 5.44
N PHE A 39 8.85 23.75 5.82
CA PHE A 39 10.06 23.71 6.63
C PHE A 39 9.78 23.12 8.02
N TRP A 40 8.77 23.61 8.72
CA TRP A 40 8.34 23.09 10.02
C TRP A 40 7.99 21.59 9.96
N LEU A 41 7.35 21.14 8.87
CA LEU A 41 7.10 19.72 8.65
C LEU A 41 8.41 18.92 8.46
N LYS A 42 9.41 19.49 7.76
CA LYS A 42 10.73 18.84 7.55
C LYS A 42 11.50 18.68 8.84
N GLU A 43 11.56 19.72 9.68
CA GLU A 43 12.26 19.68 10.96
C GLU A 43 11.74 18.62 11.91
N ARG A 44 10.46 18.28 11.85
CA ARG A 44 9.87 17.20 12.66
C ARG A 44 10.31 15.78 12.24
N GLY A 45 11.02 15.66 11.12
CA GLY A 45 11.68 14.43 10.68
C GLY A 45 10.73 13.23 10.60
N ILE A 46 11.13 12.12 11.22
CA ILE A 46 10.40 10.83 11.19
C ILE A 46 8.93 10.94 11.67
N ARG A 47 8.61 11.89 12.54
CA ARG A 47 7.24 12.13 13.02
C ARG A 47 6.29 12.55 11.90
N ASN A 48 6.80 13.10 10.80
CA ASN A 48 6.03 13.44 9.61
C ASN A 48 5.97 12.31 8.58
N GLY A 49 6.64 11.22 8.84
CA GLY A 49 6.94 10.22 7.84
C GLY A 49 8.12 10.65 6.97
N ASN A 50 8.33 9.92 5.89
CA ASN A 50 9.32 10.26 4.87
C ASN A 50 8.85 11.44 3.99
N LYS A 51 9.61 11.77 2.92
CA LYS A 51 9.24 12.78 1.93
C LYS A 51 7.78 12.64 1.42
N ALA A 52 7.26 11.41 1.30
CA ALA A 52 5.88 11.17 0.90
C ALA A 52 4.85 11.67 1.94
N GLY A 53 5.18 11.64 3.23
CA GLY A 53 4.33 12.18 4.31
C GLY A 53 4.23 13.70 4.26
N LEU A 54 5.35 14.38 4.01
CA LEU A 54 5.41 15.82 3.74
C LEU A 54 4.55 16.18 2.53
N THR A 55 4.88 15.61 1.38
CA THR A 55 4.14 15.82 0.12
C THR A 55 2.64 15.59 0.28
N HIS A 56 2.26 14.54 1.01
CA HIS A 56 0.84 14.24 1.24
C HIS A 56 0.12 15.36 1.97
N LYS A 57 0.72 15.94 3.01
CA LYS A 57 0.13 17.05 3.79
C LYS A 57 0.01 18.32 2.96
N LEU A 58 1.06 18.68 2.21
CA LEU A 58 1.05 19.84 1.31
C LEU A 58 -0.01 19.70 0.20
N ARG A 59 -0.12 18.51 -0.40
CA ARG A 59 -1.16 18.22 -1.40
C ARG A 59 -2.57 18.24 -0.85
N LEU A 60 -2.76 17.82 0.41
CA LEU A 60 -4.06 17.94 1.08
C LEU A 60 -4.44 19.41 1.30
N LEU A 61 -3.49 20.27 1.73
CA LEU A 61 -3.71 21.69 1.87
C LEU A 61 -4.06 22.32 0.51
N ARG A 62 -3.26 22.03 -0.52
CA ARG A 62 -3.55 22.47 -1.89
C ARG A 62 -4.93 22.03 -2.38
N ALA A 63 -5.36 20.82 -2.04
CA ALA A 63 -6.69 20.32 -2.41
C ALA A 63 -7.82 21.08 -1.72
N VAL A 64 -7.63 21.52 -0.47
CA VAL A 64 -8.59 22.37 0.25
C VAL A 64 -8.69 23.74 -0.44
N CYS A 65 -7.56 24.40 -0.71
CA CYS A 65 -7.54 25.68 -1.41
C CYS A 65 -8.15 25.58 -2.82
N ARG A 66 -7.87 24.52 -3.58
CA ARG A 66 -8.49 24.30 -4.90
C ARG A 66 -10.00 24.11 -4.83
N GLN A 67 -10.53 23.50 -3.76
CA GLN A 67 -11.97 23.39 -3.57
C GLN A 67 -12.60 24.75 -3.19
N ALA A 68 -11.88 25.59 -2.44
CA ALA A 68 -12.29 26.94 -2.12
C ALA A 68 -12.27 27.84 -3.34
N GLU A 69 -11.23 27.74 -4.20
CA GLU A 69 -11.15 28.42 -5.48
C GLU A 69 -12.34 28.09 -6.39
N LYS A 70 -12.69 26.80 -6.54
CA LYS A 70 -13.88 26.37 -7.31
C LYS A 70 -15.20 26.90 -6.76
N LYS A 71 -15.24 27.34 -5.52
CA LYS A 71 -16.40 27.96 -4.88
C LYS A 71 -16.29 29.49 -4.84
N GLU A 72 -15.31 30.04 -5.57
CA GLU A 72 -15.06 31.49 -5.68
C GLU A 72 -14.89 32.15 -4.29
N MET A 73 -14.31 31.43 -3.33
CA MET A 73 -14.06 31.97 -2.00
C MET A 73 -12.97 33.04 -2.06
N TYR A 74 -13.21 34.17 -1.40
CA TYR A 74 -12.30 35.31 -1.40
C TYR A 74 -10.91 34.96 -0.84
N GLY A 75 -9.86 35.50 -1.48
CA GLY A 75 -8.49 35.43 -1.02
C GLY A 75 -7.75 34.14 -1.34
N VAL A 76 -8.34 33.23 -2.11
CA VAL A 76 -7.63 32.04 -2.57
C VAL A 76 -6.70 32.39 -3.73
N ASN A 77 -5.41 32.11 -3.57
CA ASN A 77 -4.41 32.19 -4.65
C ASN A 77 -3.68 30.85 -4.79
N MET A 78 -3.95 30.13 -5.90
CA MET A 78 -3.33 28.83 -6.16
C MET A 78 -1.89 28.92 -6.64
N ASP A 79 -1.46 30.08 -7.17
CA ASP A 79 -0.10 30.30 -7.65
C ASP A 79 0.91 30.29 -6.50
N ASN A 80 0.48 30.66 -5.28
CA ASN A 80 1.33 30.59 -4.08
C ASN A 80 1.88 29.16 -3.86
N PHE A 81 1.21 28.12 -4.35
CA PHE A 81 1.71 26.74 -4.22
C PHE A 81 2.87 26.40 -5.17
N LEU A 82 3.20 27.28 -6.11
CA LEU A 82 4.35 27.10 -7.01
C LEU A 82 5.68 27.17 -6.25
N CYS A 83 5.73 27.96 -5.17
CA CYS A 83 6.90 28.08 -4.31
C CYS A 83 7.37 26.75 -3.69
N LEU A 84 6.46 25.77 -3.55
CA LEU A 84 6.78 24.47 -2.94
C LEU A 84 7.61 23.55 -3.85
N GLY A 85 7.73 23.86 -5.15
CA GLY A 85 8.58 23.11 -6.08
C GLY A 85 8.42 21.59 -5.96
N ASP A 86 9.53 20.90 -5.68
CA ASP A 86 9.56 19.43 -5.57
C ASP A 86 8.95 18.87 -4.27
N ASP A 87 8.68 19.69 -3.27
CA ASP A 87 8.09 19.24 -2.01
C ASP A 87 6.64 18.78 -2.20
N ILE A 88 5.94 19.33 -3.19
CA ILE A 88 4.57 18.96 -3.52
C ILE A 88 4.49 17.79 -4.53
N ASN A 89 5.63 17.36 -5.09
CA ASN A 89 5.70 16.24 -6.00
C ASN A 89 5.91 14.93 -5.24
N TRP A 90 5.15 13.88 -5.65
CA TRP A 90 5.32 12.58 -5.03
C TRP A 90 6.75 12.07 -5.27
N PRO A 91 7.45 11.60 -4.24
CA PRO A 91 8.74 10.96 -4.43
C PRO A 91 8.58 9.69 -5.26
N GLU A 92 9.62 9.34 -5.99
CA GLU A 92 9.67 8.06 -6.67
C GLU A 92 9.48 6.92 -5.67
N THR A 93 8.62 5.98 -6.03
CA THR A 93 8.38 4.80 -5.22
C THR A 93 9.29 3.67 -5.66
N THR A 94 10.11 3.17 -4.75
CA THR A 94 10.86 1.93 -4.96
C THR A 94 9.98 0.71 -4.78
N SER A 95 10.17 -0.30 -5.63
CA SER A 95 9.51 -1.59 -5.45
C SER A 95 9.88 -2.18 -4.09
N ARG A 96 8.89 -2.71 -3.38
CA ARG A 96 9.08 -3.47 -2.13
C ARG A 96 9.21 -4.97 -2.38
N ALA A 97 9.58 -5.33 -3.59
CA ALA A 97 9.85 -6.71 -3.94
C ALA A 97 11.05 -7.23 -3.15
N VAL A 98 10.97 -8.48 -2.75
CA VAL A 98 12.08 -9.21 -2.15
C VAL A 98 12.40 -10.43 -3.01
N PRO A 99 13.64 -10.96 -2.95
CA PRO A 99 14.04 -12.15 -3.70
C PRO A 99 13.12 -13.36 -3.43
N GLU A 100 12.94 -14.22 -4.41
CA GLU A 100 12.13 -15.44 -4.27
C GLU A 100 12.65 -16.34 -3.15
N THR A 101 13.95 -16.40 -2.95
CA THR A 101 14.60 -17.15 -1.86
C THR A 101 14.11 -16.69 -0.49
N VAL A 102 13.80 -15.41 -0.32
CA VAL A 102 13.26 -14.84 0.92
C VAL A 102 11.81 -15.29 1.12
N ILE A 103 11.00 -15.26 0.06
CA ILE A 103 9.62 -15.78 0.14
C ILE A 103 9.63 -17.28 0.47
N ALA A 104 10.52 -18.05 -0.17
CA ALA A 104 10.67 -19.48 0.10
C ALA A 104 11.08 -19.76 1.55
N LYS A 105 12.01 -18.98 2.13
CA LYS A 105 12.37 -19.10 3.55
C LYS A 105 11.15 -18.86 4.46
N ILE A 106 10.32 -17.86 4.19
CA ILE A 106 9.10 -17.59 4.97
C ILE A 106 8.09 -18.73 4.79
N ALA A 107 7.93 -19.26 3.58
CA ALA A 107 7.00 -20.34 3.30
C ALA A 107 7.37 -21.62 4.07
N ASN A 108 8.67 -21.91 4.22
CA ASN A 108 9.21 -23.11 4.83
C ASN A 108 9.61 -22.93 6.31
N VAL A 109 9.31 -21.77 6.92
CA VAL A 109 9.64 -21.54 8.33
C VAL A 109 8.92 -22.55 9.23
N ASP A 110 9.61 -23.03 10.25
CA ASP A 110 9.00 -23.94 11.24
C ASP A 110 7.81 -23.26 11.95
N ARG A 111 6.61 -23.74 11.66
CA ARG A 111 5.35 -23.20 12.17
C ARG A 111 5.15 -23.47 13.67
N THR A 112 5.87 -24.41 14.26
CA THR A 112 5.77 -24.71 15.71
C THR A 112 6.28 -23.55 16.56
N LEU A 113 7.16 -22.71 16.01
CA LEU A 113 7.74 -21.53 16.66
C LEU A 113 6.78 -20.33 16.68
N PHE A 114 5.60 -20.48 16.09
CA PHE A 114 4.58 -19.44 15.95
C PHE A 114 3.26 -19.86 16.57
N THR A 115 2.62 -18.94 17.28
CA THR A 115 1.27 -19.14 17.77
C THR A 115 0.28 -19.34 16.61
N LYS A 116 -0.89 -19.94 16.85
CA LYS A 116 -1.94 -20.11 15.82
C LYS A 116 -2.31 -18.79 15.12
N LYS A 117 -2.30 -17.66 15.85
CA LYS A 117 -2.56 -16.34 15.26
C LYS A 117 -1.41 -15.87 14.35
N GLU A 118 -0.17 -16.08 14.75
CA GLU A 118 0.99 -15.76 13.94
C GLU A 118 1.07 -16.68 12.71
N GLN A 119 0.72 -17.94 12.81
CA GLN A 119 0.61 -18.84 11.67
C GLN A 119 -0.42 -18.32 10.64
N LEU A 120 -1.59 -17.85 11.11
CA LEU A 120 -2.56 -17.18 10.24
C LEU A 120 -1.95 -15.95 9.56
N HIS A 121 -1.18 -15.14 10.25
CA HIS A 121 -0.54 -13.96 9.65
C HIS A 121 0.43 -14.34 8.52
N LEU A 122 1.25 -15.37 8.72
CA LEU A 122 2.16 -15.88 7.69
C LEU A 122 1.38 -16.47 6.50
N ASP A 123 0.31 -17.20 6.78
CA ASP A 123 -0.53 -17.78 5.74
C ASP A 123 -1.26 -16.71 4.91
N LEU A 124 -1.75 -15.62 5.54
CA LEU A 124 -2.34 -14.49 4.84
C LEU A 124 -1.32 -13.77 3.93
N PHE A 125 -0.07 -13.62 4.38
CA PHE A 125 1.01 -13.04 3.57
C PHE A 125 1.32 -13.91 2.35
N LEU A 126 1.51 -15.22 2.55
CA LEU A 126 1.79 -16.16 1.48
C LEU A 126 0.61 -16.32 0.52
N PHE A 127 -0.60 -16.33 1.05
CA PHE A 127 -1.80 -16.33 0.21
C PHE A 127 -1.85 -15.10 -0.69
N SER A 128 -1.59 -13.91 -0.12
CA SER A 128 -1.48 -12.70 -0.93
C SER A 128 -0.44 -12.84 -2.04
N TYR A 129 0.74 -13.39 -1.74
CA TYR A 129 1.77 -13.62 -2.75
C TYR A 129 1.32 -14.58 -3.86
N TYR A 130 0.69 -15.71 -3.52
CA TYR A 130 0.25 -16.71 -4.47
C TYR A 130 -1.00 -16.33 -5.26
N THR A 131 -1.66 -15.22 -4.91
CA THR A 131 -2.88 -14.71 -5.57
C THR A 131 -2.69 -13.31 -6.15
N GLY A 132 -1.61 -13.09 -6.88
CA GLY A 132 -1.39 -11.81 -7.59
C GLY A 132 -1.01 -10.63 -6.70
N GLY A 133 -0.60 -10.89 -5.46
CA GLY A 133 -0.33 -9.82 -4.49
C GLY A 133 -1.61 -9.13 -4.02
N MET A 134 -2.67 -9.88 -3.76
CA MET A 134 -3.95 -9.38 -3.25
C MET A 134 -3.74 -8.49 -2.03
N ALA A 135 -4.37 -7.31 -1.99
CA ALA A 135 -4.18 -6.37 -0.90
C ALA A 135 -4.77 -6.90 0.42
N ASN A 136 -4.24 -6.43 1.55
CA ASN A 136 -4.67 -6.87 2.89
C ASN A 136 -6.18 -6.76 3.13
N VAL A 137 -6.78 -5.67 2.67
CA VAL A 137 -8.22 -5.46 2.82
C VAL A 137 -9.01 -6.46 1.98
N ASP A 138 -8.53 -6.80 0.80
CA ASP A 138 -9.20 -7.72 -0.11
C ASP A 138 -9.06 -9.17 0.41
N VAL A 139 -7.86 -9.59 0.86
CA VAL A 139 -7.64 -10.91 1.49
C VAL A 139 -8.51 -11.07 2.74
N CYS A 140 -8.55 -10.06 3.60
CA CYS A 140 -9.35 -10.12 4.83
C CYS A 140 -10.86 -10.21 4.57
N ASN A 141 -11.34 -9.63 3.47
CA ASN A 141 -12.75 -9.63 3.08
C ASN A 141 -13.12 -10.73 2.07
N LEU A 142 -12.17 -11.57 1.67
CA LEU A 142 -12.42 -12.63 0.71
C LEU A 142 -13.47 -13.60 1.23
N THR A 143 -14.47 -13.88 0.40
CA THR A 143 -15.57 -14.82 0.67
C THR A 143 -15.55 -15.98 -0.32
N TRP A 144 -16.14 -17.10 0.05
CA TRP A 144 -16.11 -18.33 -0.76
C TRP A 144 -16.86 -18.19 -2.08
N ASP A 145 -17.85 -17.32 -2.19
CA ASP A 145 -18.58 -17.03 -3.43
C ASP A 145 -17.74 -16.34 -4.51
N LEU A 146 -16.63 -15.70 -4.13
CA LEU A 146 -15.67 -15.08 -5.04
C LEU A 146 -14.62 -16.09 -5.58
N VAL A 147 -14.59 -17.30 -5.00
CA VAL A 147 -13.62 -18.34 -5.34
C VAL A 147 -14.23 -19.30 -6.35
N GLN A 148 -13.67 -19.32 -7.55
CA GLN A 148 -13.98 -20.29 -8.61
C GLN A 148 -13.02 -21.48 -8.55
N GLU A 149 -13.19 -22.47 -9.41
CA GLU A 149 -12.38 -23.68 -9.41
C GLU A 149 -10.88 -23.40 -9.60
N ASP A 150 -10.55 -22.53 -10.56
CA ASP A 150 -9.18 -22.23 -11.02
C ASP A 150 -8.71 -20.79 -10.75
N ARG A 151 -9.61 -19.91 -10.32
CA ARG A 151 -9.31 -18.48 -10.10
C ARG A 151 -10.14 -17.85 -9.00
N ILE A 152 -9.75 -16.65 -8.60
CA ILE A 152 -10.55 -15.78 -7.74
C ILE A 152 -10.98 -14.59 -8.59
N VAL A 153 -12.27 -14.22 -8.56
CA VAL A 153 -12.78 -13.04 -9.25
C VAL A 153 -13.33 -12.08 -8.23
N TYR A 154 -12.68 -10.93 -8.07
CA TYR A 154 -13.10 -9.95 -7.06
C TYR A 154 -12.89 -8.51 -7.52
N GLU A 155 -13.71 -7.60 -7.01
CA GLU A 155 -13.48 -6.16 -7.13
C GLU A 155 -12.66 -5.66 -5.94
N ARG A 156 -11.58 -4.93 -6.21
CA ARG A 156 -10.71 -4.38 -5.17
C ARG A 156 -11.43 -3.30 -4.37
N ILE A 157 -11.44 -3.44 -3.05
CA ILE A 157 -12.19 -2.57 -2.13
C ILE A 157 -11.62 -1.13 -2.15
N LYS A 158 -10.30 -0.99 -2.19
CA LYS A 158 -9.66 0.34 -2.06
C LYS A 158 -9.63 1.14 -3.35
N PHE A 159 -9.49 0.47 -4.47
CA PHE A 159 -9.46 1.05 -5.81
C PHE A 159 -10.32 0.15 -6.69
N PRO A 160 -11.59 0.47 -6.90
CA PRO A 160 -12.52 -0.37 -7.64
C PRO A 160 -11.97 -0.73 -9.02
N LYS A 161 -11.52 -1.95 -9.14
CA LYS A 161 -11.03 -2.59 -10.36
C LYS A 161 -11.07 -4.09 -10.16
N THR A 162 -11.62 -4.80 -11.12
CA THR A 162 -11.67 -6.26 -11.10
C THR A 162 -10.25 -6.83 -11.16
N ALA A 163 -9.97 -7.82 -10.33
CA ALA A 163 -8.76 -8.62 -10.33
C ALA A 163 -9.16 -10.10 -10.47
N LYS A 164 -8.37 -10.85 -11.26
CA LYS A 164 -8.62 -12.25 -11.56
C LYS A 164 -7.34 -13.07 -11.42
N PRO A 165 -6.78 -13.21 -10.20
CA PRO A 165 -5.63 -14.06 -10.00
C PRO A 165 -6.00 -15.54 -10.17
N GLU A 166 -5.10 -16.29 -10.81
CA GLU A 166 -5.18 -17.75 -10.85
C GLU A 166 -5.02 -18.33 -9.44
N LEU A 167 -5.77 -19.40 -9.17
CA LEU A 167 -5.79 -20.05 -7.87
C LEU A 167 -4.83 -21.25 -7.85
N LEU A 168 -3.58 -20.98 -7.52
CA LEU A 168 -2.52 -21.99 -7.45
C LEU A 168 -2.78 -23.02 -6.35
N SER A 169 -2.26 -24.24 -6.50
CA SER A 169 -2.36 -25.31 -5.49
C SER A 169 -1.90 -24.89 -4.09
N LYS A 170 -0.84 -24.08 -3.99
CA LYS A 170 -0.37 -23.51 -2.72
C LYS A 170 -1.38 -22.56 -2.07
N ALA A 171 -2.08 -21.77 -2.86
CA ALA A 171 -3.15 -20.88 -2.38
C ALA A 171 -4.37 -21.69 -1.94
N LYS A 172 -4.77 -22.71 -2.73
CA LYS A 172 -5.85 -23.66 -2.37
C LYS A 172 -5.57 -24.36 -1.04
N ALA A 173 -4.36 -24.84 -0.83
CA ALA A 173 -3.95 -25.51 0.41
C ALA A 173 -4.09 -24.57 1.63
N ILE A 174 -3.65 -23.31 1.49
CA ILE A 174 -3.79 -22.31 2.56
C ILE A 174 -5.27 -22.04 2.86
N MET A 175 -6.12 -21.84 1.87
CA MET A 175 -7.55 -21.58 2.06
C MET A 175 -8.24 -22.77 2.75
N ASN A 176 -7.97 -23.98 2.29
CA ASN A 176 -8.59 -25.20 2.80
C ASN A 176 -8.24 -25.46 4.26
N LYS A 177 -7.05 -25.05 4.73
CA LYS A 177 -6.67 -25.09 6.14
C LYS A 177 -7.65 -24.36 7.05
N TYR A 178 -8.31 -23.29 6.54
CA TYR A 178 -9.24 -22.46 7.31
C TYR A 178 -10.72 -22.74 7.01
N ARG A 179 -11.01 -23.72 6.17
CA ARG A 179 -12.38 -24.11 5.85
C ARG A 179 -13.13 -24.55 7.11
N GLY A 180 -14.30 -23.97 7.36
CA GLY A 180 -15.10 -24.23 8.55
C GLY A 180 -14.63 -23.54 9.83
N GLN A 181 -13.53 -22.76 9.82
CA GLN A 181 -13.02 -22.03 10.97
C GLN A 181 -13.39 -20.54 10.95
N SER A 182 -13.94 -20.05 9.85
CA SER A 182 -14.21 -18.63 9.62
C SER A 182 -15.65 -18.28 9.95
N TYR A 183 -15.88 -17.03 10.37
CA TYR A 183 -17.23 -16.51 10.60
C TYR A 183 -17.93 -16.23 9.24
N GLY A 184 -19.17 -16.66 9.13
CA GLY A 184 -19.97 -16.47 7.93
C GLY A 184 -19.33 -17.11 6.70
N ASN A 185 -19.43 -16.43 5.56
CA ASN A 185 -18.88 -16.90 4.28
C ASN A 185 -17.42 -16.49 4.02
N TYR A 186 -16.69 -15.93 5.01
CA TYR A 186 -15.31 -15.53 4.84
C TYR A 186 -14.37 -16.75 4.67
N VAL A 187 -13.34 -16.60 3.83
CA VAL A 187 -12.31 -17.63 3.63
C VAL A 187 -11.40 -17.73 4.86
N PHE A 188 -11.03 -16.60 5.45
CA PHE A 188 -10.10 -16.55 6.56
C PHE A 188 -10.75 -16.12 7.88
N PRO A 189 -10.32 -16.65 9.05
CA PRO A 189 -10.89 -16.32 10.36
C PRO A 189 -10.40 -14.96 10.87
N VAL A 190 -10.57 -13.92 10.06
CA VAL A 190 -10.21 -12.53 10.38
C VAL A 190 -11.32 -11.84 11.16
N PHE A 191 -12.55 -12.02 10.70
CA PHE A 191 -13.74 -11.41 11.31
C PHE A 191 -14.47 -12.37 12.24
N THR A 192 -15.27 -11.80 13.15
CA THR A 192 -16.17 -12.50 14.08
C THR A 192 -17.52 -11.79 14.09
N HIS A 193 -18.51 -12.31 14.80
CA HIS A 193 -19.81 -11.68 15.04
C HIS A 193 -19.73 -10.24 15.58
N LYS A 194 -18.59 -9.82 16.14
CA LYS A 194 -18.38 -8.45 16.65
C LYS A 194 -18.10 -7.43 15.54
N HIS A 195 -17.68 -7.86 14.35
CA HIS A 195 -17.27 -6.99 13.24
C HIS A 195 -18.42 -6.75 12.25
N THR A 196 -19.52 -6.17 12.74
CA THR A 196 -20.78 -5.99 11.99
C THR A 196 -20.78 -4.77 11.06
N THR A 197 -20.04 -3.70 11.41
CA THR A 197 -20.01 -2.46 10.61
C THR A 197 -18.74 -2.32 9.79
N THR A 198 -18.80 -1.56 8.71
CA THR A 198 -17.63 -1.23 7.86
C THR A 198 -16.48 -0.61 8.67
N SER A 199 -16.80 0.26 9.63
CA SER A 199 -15.79 0.87 10.52
C SER A 199 -15.09 -0.17 11.37
N LYS A 200 -15.83 -1.10 12.01
CA LYS A 200 -15.25 -2.19 12.81
C LYS A 200 -14.40 -3.13 11.95
N LYS A 201 -14.86 -3.49 10.74
CA LYS A 201 -14.08 -4.30 9.78
C LYS A 201 -12.79 -3.58 9.38
N THR A 202 -12.86 -2.31 9.04
CA THR A 202 -11.68 -1.49 8.69
C THR A 202 -10.66 -1.44 9.83
N THR A 203 -11.11 -1.24 11.05
CA THR A 203 -10.26 -1.24 12.26
C THR A 203 -9.60 -2.61 12.44
N ARG A 204 -10.36 -3.69 12.26
CA ARG A 204 -9.85 -5.06 12.36
C ARG A 204 -8.78 -5.35 11.32
N VAL A 205 -8.99 -4.97 10.06
CA VAL A 205 -8.00 -5.11 8.98
C VAL A 205 -6.71 -4.36 9.31
N LYS A 206 -6.78 -3.15 9.86
CA LYS A 206 -5.60 -2.40 10.32
C LYS A 206 -4.86 -3.14 11.43
N GLN A 207 -5.57 -3.70 12.41
CA GLN A 207 -4.97 -4.50 13.49
C GLN A 207 -4.27 -5.74 12.95
N ILE A 208 -4.90 -6.47 12.02
CA ILE A 208 -4.28 -7.63 11.36
C ILE A 208 -3.01 -7.21 10.62
N SER A 209 -3.05 -6.11 9.86
CA SER A 209 -1.86 -5.61 9.14
C SER A 209 -0.69 -5.29 10.07
N THR A 210 -0.96 -4.63 11.20
CA THR A 210 0.08 -4.30 12.19
C THR A 210 0.67 -5.58 12.81
N ARG A 211 -0.16 -6.51 13.22
CA ARG A 211 0.27 -7.78 13.83
C ARG A 211 1.01 -8.67 12.83
N LEU A 212 0.54 -8.71 11.58
CA LEU A 212 1.23 -9.42 10.51
C LEU A 212 2.63 -8.86 10.29
N SER A 213 2.80 -7.54 10.27
CA SER A 213 4.12 -6.91 10.17
C SER A 213 5.02 -7.31 11.33
N GLN A 214 4.51 -7.37 12.56
CA GLN A 214 5.26 -7.85 13.73
C GLN A 214 5.66 -9.33 13.58
N THR A 215 4.75 -10.17 13.07
CA THR A 215 5.02 -11.60 12.82
C THR A 215 6.09 -11.76 11.74
N LEU A 216 6.02 -11.01 10.64
CA LEU A 216 7.06 -11.02 9.61
C LEU A 216 8.41 -10.56 10.15
N THR A 217 8.44 -9.51 10.98
CA THR A 217 9.69 -9.06 11.64
C THR A 217 10.28 -10.15 12.53
N LYS A 218 9.43 -10.89 13.28
CA LYS A 218 9.85 -12.04 14.08
C LYS A 218 10.46 -13.14 13.18
N ALA A 219 9.75 -13.51 12.12
CA ALA A 219 10.22 -14.52 11.16
C ALA A 219 11.56 -14.11 10.51
N CYS A 220 11.68 -12.84 10.08
CA CYS A 220 12.92 -12.33 9.48
C CYS A 220 14.10 -12.40 10.43
N LYS A 221 13.92 -12.04 11.70
CA LYS A 221 14.98 -12.17 12.73
C LYS A 221 15.43 -13.63 12.89
N MET A 222 14.49 -14.56 13.00
CA MET A 222 14.79 -16.00 13.16
C MET A 222 15.52 -16.58 11.93
N LEU A 223 15.11 -16.16 10.73
CA LEU A 223 15.66 -16.63 9.45
C LEU A 223 16.89 -15.84 8.99
N ARG A 224 17.36 -14.87 9.76
CA ARG A 224 18.45 -13.94 9.44
C ARG A 224 18.25 -13.24 8.09
N ILE A 225 16.99 -12.85 7.82
CA ILE A 225 16.59 -12.08 6.64
C ILE A 225 16.83 -10.60 6.94
N LYS A 226 17.58 -9.90 6.09
CA LYS A 226 17.92 -8.47 6.25
C LYS A 226 16.87 -7.53 5.66
N GLU A 227 16.10 -8.02 4.71
CA GLU A 227 15.07 -7.28 3.99
C GLU A 227 13.91 -6.89 4.91
N ASN A 228 13.42 -5.66 4.75
CA ASN A 228 12.22 -5.20 5.45
C ASN A 228 10.97 -5.69 4.71
N ILE A 229 10.35 -6.76 5.22
CA ILE A 229 9.19 -7.39 4.60
C ILE A 229 7.91 -6.80 5.17
N THR A 230 7.04 -6.38 4.28
CA THR A 230 5.71 -5.86 4.60
C THR A 230 4.66 -6.60 3.78
N TRP A 231 3.36 -6.36 4.04
CA TRP A 231 2.30 -6.90 3.17
C TRP A 231 2.53 -6.56 1.69
N TYR A 232 2.98 -5.33 1.40
CA TYR A 232 3.26 -4.90 0.02
C TYR A 232 4.42 -5.65 -0.64
N SER A 233 5.29 -6.29 0.14
CA SER A 233 6.36 -7.13 -0.40
C SER A 233 5.79 -8.35 -1.13
N ALA A 234 4.69 -8.94 -0.65
CA ALA A 234 4.00 -10.02 -1.36
C ALA A 234 3.59 -9.59 -2.78
N ARG A 235 2.96 -8.41 -2.90
CA ARG A 235 2.55 -7.86 -4.19
C ARG A 235 3.73 -7.48 -5.07
N GLY A 236 4.70 -6.77 -4.49
CA GLY A 236 5.91 -6.37 -5.21
C GLY A 236 6.66 -7.57 -5.78
N SER A 237 6.87 -8.61 -4.95
CA SER A 237 7.59 -9.82 -5.36
C SER A 237 6.83 -10.64 -6.41
N PHE A 238 5.50 -10.75 -6.30
CA PHE A 238 4.69 -11.42 -7.33
C PHE A 238 4.85 -10.70 -8.67
N ILE A 239 4.61 -9.39 -8.71
CA ILE A 239 4.65 -8.62 -9.95
C ILE A 239 6.07 -8.64 -10.55
N SER A 240 7.11 -8.41 -9.74
CA SER A 240 8.49 -8.47 -10.24
C SER A 240 8.81 -9.83 -10.83
N LYS A 241 8.45 -10.92 -10.14
CA LYS A 241 8.68 -12.29 -10.64
C LYS A 241 7.98 -12.53 -11.98
N MET A 242 6.73 -12.09 -12.13
CA MET A 242 5.98 -12.24 -13.39
C MET A 242 6.59 -11.43 -14.52
N VAL A 243 7.02 -10.21 -14.24
CA VAL A 243 7.69 -9.33 -15.21
C VAL A 243 9.06 -9.89 -15.60
N ASP A 244 9.85 -10.37 -14.63
CA ASP A 244 11.17 -10.97 -14.86
C ASP A 244 11.08 -12.26 -15.67
N ALA A 245 9.97 -12.99 -15.57
CA ALA A 245 9.65 -14.15 -16.38
C ALA A 245 9.14 -13.79 -17.81
N GLY A 246 9.12 -12.52 -18.18
CA GLY A 246 8.73 -12.05 -19.51
C GLY A 246 7.20 -12.00 -19.76
N ASN A 247 6.38 -12.10 -18.72
CA ASN A 247 4.93 -12.04 -18.88
C ASN A 247 4.47 -10.65 -19.32
N ASN A 248 3.44 -10.64 -20.18
CA ASN A 248 2.85 -9.41 -20.69
C ASN A 248 2.30 -8.53 -19.54
N PRO A 249 2.64 -7.22 -19.47
CA PRO A 249 2.17 -6.30 -18.43
C PRO A 249 0.64 -6.23 -18.30
N TYR A 250 -0.11 -6.45 -19.36
CA TYR A 250 -1.57 -6.49 -19.34
C TYR A 250 -2.10 -7.69 -18.54
N VAL A 251 -1.50 -8.87 -18.75
CA VAL A 251 -1.85 -10.10 -18.01
C VAL A 251 -1.51 -9.93 -16.52
N VAL A 252 -0.31 -9.45 -16.21
CA VAL A 252 0.11 -9.19 -14.83
C VAL A 252 -0.80 -8.15 -14.16
N ALA A 253 -1.22 -7.12 -14.90
CA ALA A 253 -2.12 -6.10 -14.41
C ALA A 253 -3.52 -6.64 -14.11
N GLU A 254 -4.05 -7.55 -14.92
CA GLU A 254 -5.35 -8.21 -14.68
C GLU A 254 -5.30 -9.07 -13.41
N MET A 255 -4.28 -9.92 -13.28
CA MET A 255 -4.09 -10.75 -12.09
C MET A 255 -3.97 -9.93 -10.81
N ALA A 256 -3.17 -8.87 -10.86
CA ALA A 256 -2.92 -8.00 -9.71
C ALA A 256 -4.00 -6.94 -9.48
N GLY A 257 -4.98 -6.77 -10.38
CA GLY A 257 -5.93 -5.66 -10.34
C GLY A 257 -5.23 -4.29 -10.40
N ASN A 258 -4.23 -4.15 -11.28
CA ASN A 258 -3.47 -2.92 -11.47
C ASN A 258 -3.72 -2.31 -12.86
N SER A 259 -3.13 -1.16 -13.17
CA SER A 259 -3.06 -0.69 -14.56
C SER A 259 -1.78 -1.22 -15.23
N PRO A 260 -1.81 -1.55 -16.53
CA PRO A 260 -0.60 -1.94 -17.27
C PRO A 260 0.49 -0.87 -17.20
N LEU A 261 0.10 0.40 -17.27
CA LEU A 261 1.03 1.54 -17.13
C LEU A 261 1.74 1.54 -15.76
N THR A 262 1.03 1.19 -14.68
CA THR A 262 1.64 1.07 -13.34
C THR A 262 2.64 -0.08 -13.30
N ILE A 263 2.31 -1.23 -13.92
CA ILE A 263 3.25 -2.36 -14.02
C ILE A 263 4.48 -1.94 -14.79
N TYR A 264 4.32 -1.34 -15.95
CA TYR A 264 5.42 -0.89 -16.78
C TYR A 264 6.31 0.13 -16.05
N LYS A 265 5.72 1.19 -15.48
CA LYS A 265 6.46 2.29 -14.84
C LYS A 265 7.26 1.85 -13.61
N HIS A 266 6.74 0.93 -12.80
CA HIS A 266 7.29 0.62 -11.48
C HIS A 266 8.03 -0.73 -11.40
N TYR A 267 7.81 -1.64 -12.33
CA TYR A 267 8.36 -3.00 -12.28
C TYR A 267 9.17 -3.35 -13.53
N TYR A 268 8.87 -2.76 -14.68
CA TYR A 268 9.70 -2.89 -15.87
C TYR A 268 10.94 -2.00 -15.72
N LYS A 269 12.01 -2.56 -15.17
CA LYS A 269 13.31 -1.89 -15.16
C LYS A 269 14.03 -2.24 -16.45
N ASN A 270 14.79 -1.27 -17.02
CA ASN A 270 15.66 -1.44 -18.20
C ASN A 270 16.82 -2.43 -17.97
N THR A 271 16.68 -3.42 -17.10
CA THR A 271 17.73 -4.35 -16.69
C THR A 271 18.02 -5.43 -17.73
N LYS A 272 17.30 -5.46 -18.86
CA LYS A 272 17.48 -6.48 -19.90
C LYS A 272 17.99 -5.91 -21.22
N ARG A 273 18.72 -4.79 -21.19
CA ARG A 273 19.23 -4.19 -22.43
C ARG A 273 20.16 -5.14 -23.19
N GLU A 274 20.99 -5.88 -22.47
CA GLU A 274 21.88 -6.91 -23.06
C GLU A 274 21.10 -8.11 -23.59
N GLU A 275 20.06 -8.53 -22.88
CA GLU A 275 19.19 -9.64 -23.33
C GLU A 275 18.35 -9.23 -24.55
N ILE A 276 17.82 -8.01 -24.54
CA ILE A 276 17.11 -7.45 -25.72
C ILE A 276 18.08 -7.35 -26.91
N LYS A 277 19.32 -6.88 -26.69
CA LYS A 277 20.35 -6.82 -27.75
C LYS A 277 20.63 -8.20 -28.31
N ARG A 278 20.83 -9.21 -27.43
CA ARG A 278 21.03 -10.60 -27.86
C ARG A 278 19.85 -11.13 -28.67
N GLN A 279 18.61 -10.92 -28.20
CA GLN A 279 17.41 -11.33 -28.91
C GLN A 279 17.29 -10.63 -30.28
N MET A 280 17.64 -9.33 -30.36
CA MET A 280 17.67 -8.64 -31.65
C MET A 280 18.72 -9.23 -32.57
N GLU A 281 19.91 -9.55 -32.07
CA GLU A 281 21.00 -10.19 -32.86
C GLU A 281 20.60 -11.63 -33.32
N GLU A 282 19.75 -12.33 -32.55
CA GLU A 282 19.23 -13.66 -32.94
C GLU A 282 18.03 -13.58 -33.92
N MET A 283 17.33 -12.43 -33.97
CA MET A 283 16.13 -12.25 -34.82
C MET A 283 16.42 -11.61 -36.18
N PHE A 284 17.53 -10.86 -36.25
CA PHE A 284 17.96 -10.11 -37.44
C PHE A 284 19.36 -10.47 -37.88
#